data_ac4c8e13a3c33ef4c0c303a2c3282e14
#
_entry.id   ac4c8e13a3c33ef4c0c303a2c3282e14
#
_cell.length_a   1.000
_cell.length_b   1.000
_cell.length_c   1.000
_cell.angle_alpha   90.00
_cell.angle_beta   90.00
_cell.angle_gamma   90.00
#
_symmetry.space_group_name_H-M   'P 1'
#
loop_
_entity.id
_entity.type
_entity.pdbx_description
1 polymer ?
#
loop_
_entity_poly.entity_id
_entity_poly.type
_entity_poly.pdbx_seq_one_letter_code
_entity_poly.pdbx_strand_id
1 'polypeptide(L)'
;MSTMNVLICQQPKELVWKQREIPIPGDNEALIKIKSVGICGTDIHAWGGNQPFFNYPRVLDHEICGEVVGLGKNIADLKNGQQVAVIPYVACQQCPACKSGRTNCCEKISVIGVHQDGGFSEYLSVPVANILPADGIDPQAAALIEPFAISAHAVRRAAIAPGEQVLVVGAGPIGLGAAAIAKADGAQVVVADTSPARREHVATRLELPVLDPSAEDFDAQLRAQFGGSLAQKVIDATGNQHAMNNTVNLIRHGGTVVFVGLFKGELQFSDPEFHKKETTMMGSRNATPEDFAKVGRLMAEGKITADMMLTHRYPFATLAETYERDVINNRELIKGVITF
;
A
#
# COMPACT_ATOMS: atom_id res chain seq x y z
N MET A 1 1.44 18.73 -31.36
CA MET A 1 1.79 18.34 -29.97
C MET A 1 1.92 16.82 -29.96
N SER A 2 2.86 16.29 -29.18
CA SER A 2 3.04 14.84 -29.08
C SER A 2 1.90 14.24 -28.23
N THR A 3 1.42 13.08 -28.63
CA THR A 3 0.33 12.36 -27.93
C THR A 3 0.87 11.16 -27.16
N MET A 4 0.10 10.70 -26.18
CA MET A 4 0.36 9.52 -25.38
C MET A 4 -0.87 8.61 -25.33
N ASN A 5 -0.63 7.32 -25.09
CA ASN A 5 -1.70 6.36 -24.80
C ASN A 5 -2.09 6.46 -23.32
N VAL A 6 -3.38 6.44 -23.06
CA VAL A 6 -3.95 6.34 -21.72
C VAL A 6 -5.01 5.26 -21.68
N LEU A 7 -5.06 4.51 -20.60
CA LEU A 7 -6.10 3.52 -20.35
C LEU A 7 -7.08 4.07 -19.32
N ILE A 8 -8.31 4.32 -19.75
CA ILE A 8 -9.33 4.98 -18.93
C ILE A 8 -10.36 3.95 -18.47
N CYS A 9 -10.63 3.90 -17.18
CA CYS A 9 -11.85 3.29 -16.67
C CYS A 9 -13.00 4.25 -16.96
N GLN A 10 -13.72 3.97 -18.06
CA GLN A 10 -14.79 4.84 -18.58
C GLN A 10 -16.02 4.78 -17.68
N GLN A 11 -16.34 3.60 -17.20
CA GLN A 11 -17.37 3.24 -16.22
C GLN A 11 -17.01 1.88 -15.61
N PRO A 12 -17.74 1.38 -14.60
CA PRO A 12 -17.47 0.06 -14.03
C PRO A 12 -17.38 -1.02 -15.12
N LYS A 13 -16.33 -1.83 -15.02
CA LYS A 13 -15.99 -2.96 -15.91
C LYS A 13 -15.61 -2.58 -17.34
N GLU A 14 -15.31 -1.31 -17.60
CA GLU A 14 -14.96 -0.84 -18.94
C GLU A 14 -13.64 -0.06 -18.93
N LEU A 15 -12.57 -0.69 -19.44
CA LEU A 15 -11.28 -0.06 -19.72
C LEU A 15 -11.18 0.25 -21.21
N VAL A 16 -10.87 1.51 -21.55
CA VAL A 16 -10.84 2.00 -22.92
C VAL A 16 -9.53 2.74 -23.21
N TRP A 17 -8.86 2.37 -24.30
CA TRP A 17 -7.71 3.10 -24.81
C TRP A 17 -8.13 4.45 -25.38
N LYS A 18 -7.42 5.51 -25.03
CA LYS A 18 -7.55 6.83 -25.66
C LYS A 18 -6.18 7.45 -25.90
N GLN A 19 -6.14 8.33 -26.91
CA GLN A 19 -5.01 9.23 -27.16
C GLN A 19 -5.28 10.56 -26.45
N ARG A 20 -4.28 11.06 -25.73
CA ARG A 20 -4.28 12.40 -25.10
C ARG A 20 -2.99 13.13 -25.43
N GLU A 21 -3.00 14.44 -25.35
CA GLU A 21 -1.78 15.23 -25.43
C GLU A 21 -0.89 14.94 -24.20
N ILE A 22 0.43 14.87 -24.42
CA ILE A 22 1.39 14.76 -23.32
C ILE A 22 1.30 16.05 -22.49
N PRO A 23 1.09 15.96 -21.16
CA PRO A 23 0.96 17.14 -20.33
C PRO A 23 2.24 17.99 -20.30
N ILE A 24 2.07 19.30 -20.20
CA ILE A 24 3.17 20.22 -19.95
C ILE A 24 3.23 20.46 -18.45
N PRO A 25 4.36 20.18 -17.78
CA PRO A 25 4.45 20.36 -16.33
C PRO A 25 4.33 21.84 -15.95
N GLY A 26 3.58 22.12 -14.89
CA GLY A 26 3.51 23.42 -14.26
C GLY A 26 4.84 23.83 -13.63
N ASP A 27 4.95 25.09 -13.16
CA ASP A 27 6.21 25.64 -12.66
C ASP A 27 6.83 24.86 -11.48
N ASN A 28 6.00 24.15 -10.69
CA ASN A 28 6.43 23.31 -9.55
C ASN A 28 6.16 21.81 -9.78
N GLU A 29 6.04 21.38 -11.02
CA GLU A 29 5.75 19.99 -11.41
C GLU A 29 6.86 19.43 -12.28
N ALA A 30 7.02 18.13 -12.26
CA ALA A 30 7.85 17.37 -13.17
C ALA A 30 6.98 16.46 -14.05
N LEU A 31 7.35 16.34 -15.32
CA LEU A 31 6.80 15.37 -16.25
C LEU A 31 7.53 14.05 -16.06
N ILE A 32 6.78 13.02 -15.71
CA ILE A 32 7.28 11.67 -15.49
C ILE A 32 6.86 10.77 -16.66
N LYS A 33 7.83 10.12 -17.31
CA LYS A 33 7.58 9.00 -18.20
C LYS A 33 7.46 7.73 -17.36
N ILE A 34 6.29 7.12 -17.37
CA ILE A 34 6.00 5.96 -16.52
C ILE A 34 6.75 4.74 -17.04
N LYS A 35 7.37 3.97 -16.14
CA LYS A 35 8.08 2.72 -16.43
C LYS A 35 7.35 1.50 -15.88
N SER A 36 6.77 1.65 -14.70
CA SER A 36 6.00 0.58 -14.06
C SER A 36 4.99 1.14 -13.08
N VAL A 37 3.90 0.43 -12.91
CA VAL A 37 2.85 0.76 -11.94
C VAL A 37 2.35 -0.50 -11.24
N GLY A 38 2.02 -0.38 -9.96
CA GLY A 38 1.44 -1.48 -9.19
C GLY A 38 -0.06 -1.56 -9.39
N ILE A 39 -0.66 -2.72 -9.21
CA ILE A 39 -2.12 -2.89 -9.18
C ILE A 39 -2.58 -2.94 -7.73
N CYS A 40 -3.38 -1.96 -7.34
CA CYS A 40 -3.95 -1.87 -6.00
C CYS A 40 -5.37 -2.46 -5.93
N GLY A 41 -5.77 -2.90 -4.75
CA GLY A 41 -7.18 -3.25 -4.49
C GLY A 41 -8.15 -2.09 -4.78
N THR A 42 -7.71 -0.85 -4.63
CA THR A 42 -8.47 0.35 -5.01
C THR A 42 -8.82 0.37 -6.50
N ASP A 43 -7.88 -0.03 -7.38
CA ASP A 43 -8.12 -0.09 -8.83
C ASP A 43 -9.11 -1.21 -9.19
N ILE A 44 -8.98 -2.36 -8.52
CA ILE A 44 -9.89 -3.50 -8.66
C ILE A 44 -11.31 -3.10 -8.23
N HIS A 45 -11.44 -2.40 -7.09
CA HIS A 45 -12.73 -1.91 -6.61
C HIS A 45 -13.31 -0.80 -7.49
N ALA A 46 -12.46 0.10 -8.03
CA ALA A 46 -12.89 1.12 -8.98
C ALA A 46 -13.39 0.48 -10.27
N TRP A 47 -12.64 -0.48 -10.83
CA TRP A 47 -13.09 -1.24 -12.00
C TRP A 47 -14.41 -1.97 -11.72
N GLY A 48 -14.57 -2.55 -10.53
CA GLY A 48 -15.79 -3.25 -10.11
C GLY A 48 -17.00 -2.35 -9.79
N GLY A 49 -16.83 -1.02 -9.72
CA GLY A 49 -17.89 -0.09 -9.33
C GLY A 49 -18.17 -0.05 -7.82
N ASN A 50 -17.28 -0.61 -7.00
CA ASN A 50 -17.47 -0.75 -5.55
C ASN A 50 -16.65 0.24 -4.73
N GLN A 51 -15.81 1.09 -5.38
CA GLN A 51 -15.00 2.08 -4.69
C GLN A 51 -15.88 3.26 -4.24
N PRO A 52 -16.01 3.53 -2.94
CA PRO A 52 -16.72 4.70 -2.46
C PRO A 52 -15.97 5.98 -2.87
N PHE A 53 -16.72 7.05 -3.14
CA PHE A 53 -16.17 8.36 -3.51
C PHE A 53 -15.36 8.40 -4.82
N PHE A 54 -15.61 7.47 -5.72
CA PHE A 54 -14.95 7.39 -7.00
C PHE A 54 -15.84 7.94 -8.13
N ASN A 55 -15.24 8.74 -9.02
CA ASN A 55 -15.93 9.34 -10.15
C ASN A 55 -15.35 8.84 -11.47
N TYR A 56 -16.21 8.43 -12.39
CA TYR A 56 -15.87 8.04 -13.76
C TYR A 56 -16.11 9.17 -14.75
N PRO A 57 -15.37 9.27 -15.85
CA PRO A 57 -14.23 8.43 -16.21
C PRO A 57 -12.98 8.78 -15.41
N ARG A 58 -12.04 7.82 -15.24
CA ARG A 58 -10.78 8.01 -14.53
C ARG A 58 -9.65 7.17 -15.13
N VAL A 59 -8.45 7.74 -15.24
CA VAL A 59 -7.21 6.98 -15.39
C VAL A 59 -6.81 6.47 -14.01
N LEU A 60 -6.78 5.15 -13.84
CA LEU A 60 -6.54 4.50 -12.56
C LEU A 60 -5.05 4.53 -12.18
N ASP A 61 -4.75 3.98 -11.04
CA ASP A 61 -3.47 3.68 -10.44
C ASP A 61 -2.75 4.85 -9.77
N HIS A 62 -2.13 4.51 -8.63
CA HIS A 62 -1.38 5.42 -7.76
C HIS A 62 -0.04 4.86 -7.27
N GLU A 63 0.34 3.65 -7.67
CA GLU A 63 1.60 2.98 -7.30
C GLU A 63 2.61 3.13 -8.46
N ILE A 64 3.28 4.27 -8.58
CA ILE A 64 3.94 4.71 -9.82
C ILE A 64 5.45 4.82 -9.66
N CYS A 65 6.19 4.20 -10.58
CA CYS A 65 7.59 4.47 -10.86
C CYS A 65 7.78 4.98 -12.29
N GLY A 66 8.63 5.96 -12.46
CA GLY A 66 8.95 6.50 -13.77
C GLY A 66 10.27 7.27 -13.81
N GLU A 67 10.51 7.93 -14.91
CA GLU A 67 11.70 8.74 -15.18
C GLU A 67 11.31 10.18 -15.44
N VAL A 68 12.01 11.12 -14.83
CA VAL A 68 11.82 12.56 -15.09
C VAL A 68 12.25 12.87 -16.50
N VAL A 69 11.35 13.41 -17.34
CA VAL A 69 11.61 13.79 -18.72
C VAL A 69 11.33 15.26 -19.02
N GLY A 70 10.77 16.00 -18.06
CA GLY A 70 10.54 17.44 -18.16
C GLY A 70 10.42 18.06 -16.78
N LEU A 71 10.88 19.29 -16.63
CA LEU A 71 10.88 20.00 -15.35
C LEU A 71 10.22 21.36 -15.51
N GLY A 72 9.40 21.75 -14.54
CA GLY A 72 8.92 23.11 -14.38
C GLY A 72 10.03 24.07 -13.97
N LYS A 73 9.74 25.38 -14.02
CA LYS A 73 10.77 26.43 -13.87
C LYS A 73 11.41 26.50 -12.48
N ASN A 74 10.69 26.10 -11.44
CA ASN A 74 11.12 26.27 -10.04
C ASN A 74 11.78 25.03 -9.45
N ILE A 75 12.19 24.06 -10.25
CA ILE A 75 12.72 22.78 -9.78
C ILE A 75 14.22 22.75 -9.94
N ALA A 76 14.95 22.65 -8.82
CA ALA A 76 16.40 22.57 -8.77
C ALA A 76 16.92 21.19 -8.34
N ASP A 77 16.14 20.44 -7.57
CA ASP A 77 16.58 19.20 -6.90
C ASP A 77 16.34 17.92 -7.70
N LEU A 78 15.71 18.03 -8.87
CA LEU A 78 15.50 16.93 -9.81
C LEU A 78 16.20 17.19 -11.15
N LYS A 79 16.53 16.14 -11.86
CA LYS A 79 17.12 16.21 -13.21
C LYS A 79 16.45 15.24 -14.17
N ASN A 80 16.44 15.58 -15.46
CA ASN A 80 15.99 14.67 -16.52
C ASN A 80 16.82 13.37 -16.49
N GLY A 81 16.16 12.25 -16.73
CA GLY A 81 16.74 10.91 -16.64
C GLY A 81 16.73 10.31 -15.23
N GLN A 82 16.37 11.06 -14.20
CA GLN A 82 16.31 10.57 -12.83
C GLN A 82 15.09 9.65 -12.64
N GLN A 83 15.33 8.48 -12.06
CA GLN A 83 14.25 7.56 -11.69
C GLN A 83 13.58 7.99 -10.38
N VAL A 84 12.27 7.94 -10.35
CA VAL A 84 11.45 8.42 -9.23
C VAL A 84 10.27 7.50 -8.96
N ALA A 85 9.85 7.46 -7.70
CA ALA A 85 8.55 6.95 -7.28
C ALA A 85 7.62 8.12 -6.94
N VAL A 86 6.33 7.95 -7.13
CA VAL A 86 5.33 8.99 -6.86
C VAL A 86 4.69 8.77 -5.48
N ILE A 87 4.58 9.85 -4.73
CA ILE A 87 3.79 9.93 -3.49
C ILE A 87 2.40 10.40 -3.89
N PRO A 88 1.36 9.54 -3.95
CA PRO A 88 0.11 9.89 -4.61
C PRO A 88 -0.78 10.86 -3.81
N TYR A 89 -0.42 11.16 -2.58
CA TYR A 89 -1.24 11.90 -1.61
C TYR A 89 -1.00 13.41 -1.69
N VAL A 90 -1.71 14.10 -2.56
CA VAL A 90 -1.60 15.57 -2.70
C VAL A 90 -2.42 16.24 -1.59
N ALA A 91 -1.74 16.80 -0.60
CA ALA A 91 -2.34 17.42 0.57
C ALA A 91 -2.50 18.93 0.40
N CYS A 92 -3.54 19.53 1.00
CA CYS A 92 -3.85 20.96 0.85
C CYS A 92 -2.91 21.89 1.63
N GLN A 93 -2.09 21.38 2.54
CA GLN A 93 -1.15 22.10 3.41
C GLN A 93 -1.79 23.15 4.36
N GLN A 94 -3.13 23.30 4.39
CA GLN A 94 -3.81 24.38 5.10
C GLN A 94 -4.78 23.92 6.20
N CYS A 95 -5.32 22.68 6.09
CA CYS A 95 -6.27 22.18 7.08
C CYS A 95 -5.56 21.85 8.42
N PRO A 96 -6.30 21.67 9.51
CA PRO A 96 -5.74 21.37 10.83
C PRO A 96 -4.83 20.13 10.83
N ALA A 97 -5.21 19.07 10.11
CA ALA A 97 -4.38 17.86 9.98
C ALA A 97 -3.03 18.18 9.31
N CYS A 98 -3.02 18.90 8.20
CA CYS A 98 -1.78 19.31 7.53
C CYS A 98 -0.90 20.17 8.44
N LYS A 99 -1.47 21.16 9.11
CA LYS A 99 -0.74 22.04 10.04
C LYS A 99 -0.14 21.31 11.24
N SER A 100 -0.70 20.17 11.63
CA SER A 100 -0.16 19.29 12.68
C SER A 100 0.84 18.23 12.15
N GLY A 101 1.27 18.33 10.89
CA GLY A 101 2.20 17.41 10.25
C GLY A 101 1.58 16.09 9.77
N ARG A 102 0.24 15.96 9.83
CA ARG A 102 -0.49 14.76 9.40
C ARG A 102 -1.07 14.94 8.00
N THR A 103 -0.22 15.15 7.00
CA THR A 103 -0.63 15.38 5.61
C THR A 103 -1.38 14.19 5.01
N ASN A 104 -1.09 12.97 5.46
CA ASN A 104 -1.82 11.75 5.11
C ASN A 104 -3.30 11.76 5.56
N CYS A 105 -3.64 12.57 6.53
CA CYS A 105 -5.01 12.78 7.05
C CYS A 105 -5.64 14.09 6.55
N CYS A 106 -5.11 14.69 5.48
CA CYS A 106 -5.64 15.93 4.92
C CYS A 106 -7.14 15.83 4.63
N GLU A 107 -7.90 16.81 5.12
CA GLU A 107 -9.38 16.87 4.93
C GLU A 107 -9.78 17.09 3.48
N LYS A 108 -8.88 17.65 2.66
CA LYS A 108 -9.06 17.92 1.23
C LYS A 108 -8.03 17.18 0.39
N ILE A 109 -7.71 15.94 0.78
CA ILE A 109 -6.71 15.15 0.07
C ILE A 109 -7.15 14.86 -1.35
N SER A 110 -6.25 15.04 -2.30
CA SER A 110 -6.44 14.63 -3.69
C SER A 110 -5.44 13.52 -4.02
N VAL A 111 -5.93 12.31 -4.19
CA VAL A 111 -5.10 11.14 -4.46
C VAL A 111 -5.01 10.91 -5.97
N ILE A 112 -3.78 10.86 -6.49
CA ILE A 112 -3.49 10.49 -7.89
C ILE A 112 -4.07 9.09 -8.14
N GLY A 113 -4.71 8.87 -9.28
CA GLY A 113 -5.38 7.60 -9.63
C GLY A 113 -6.76 7.38 -8.99
N VAL A 114 -7.19 8.28 -8.09
CA VAL A 114 -8.49 8.20 -7.41
C VAL A 114 -9.29 9.48 -7.64
N HIS A 115 -8.82 10.62 -7.12
CA HIS A 115 -9.49 11.92 -7.26
C HIS A 115 -9.03 12.68 -8.49
N GLN A 116 -7.87 12.36 -9.02
CA GLN A 116 -7.29 12.87 -10.26
C GLN A 116 -6.71 11.68 -11.06
N ASP A 117 -6.38 11.90 -12.33
CA ASP A 117 -5.87 10.85 -13.22
C ASP A 117 -4.53 10.31 -12.74
N GLY A 118 -4.31 9.02 -12.95
CA GLY A 118 -3.20 8.25 -12.40
C GLY A 118 -2.29 7.59 -13.43
N GLY A 119 -1.66 6.49 -13.01
CA GLY A 119 -0.54 5.86 -13.69
C GLY A 119 -0.89 4.97 -14.88
N PHE A 120 -2.15 4.69 -15.20
CA PHE A 120 -2.49 3.97 -16.43
C PHE A 120 -2.35 4.87 -17.66
N SER A 121 -1.19 5.53 -17.78
CA SER A 121 -0.82 6.45 -18.84
C SER A 121 0.69 6.39 -19.09
N GLU A 122 1.15 6.76 -20.30
CA GLU A 122 2.58 6.76 -20.61
C GLU A 122 3.34 7.91 -19.91
N TYR A 123 2.66 9.02 -19.63
CA TYR A 123 3.24 10.20 -18.96
C TYR A 123 2.26 10.77 -17.93
N LEU A 124 2.85 11.36 -16.89
CA LEU A 124 2.08 12.02 -15.82
C LEU A 124 2.83 13.26 -15.35
N SER A 125 2.12 14.39 -15.17
CA SER A 125 2.65 15.57 -14.49
C SER A 125 2.39 15.46 -12.99
N VAL A 126 3.43 15.61 -12.16
CA VAL A 126 3.37 15.38 -10.71
C VAL A 126 4.01 16.57 -9.99
N PRO A 127 3.37 17.13 -8.93
CA PRO A 127 4.01 18.13 -8.09
C PRO A 127 5.34 17.60 -7.49
N VAL A 128 6.38 18.43 -7.51
CA VAL A 128 7.70 17.99 -7.03
C VAL A 128 7.70 17.53 -5.58
N ALA A 129 6.84 18.11 -4.74
CA ALA A 129 6.67 17.69 -3.35
C ALA A 129 6.11 16.24 -3.20
N ASN A 130 5.61 15.68 -4.29
CA ASN A 130 5.04 14.34 -4.37
C ASN A 130 5.96 13.34 -5.12
N ILE A 131 7.25 13.67 -5.22
CA ILE A 131 8.25 12.86 -5.92
C ILE A 131 9.32 12.40 -4.93
N LEU A 132 9.64 11.10 -4.97
CA LEU A 132 10.75 10.49 -4.24
C LEU A 132 11.79 9.99 -5.23
N PRO A 133 13.07 10.42 -5.15
CA PRO A 133 14.15 9.80 -5.90
C PRO A 133 14.26 8.30 -5.61
N ALA A 134 14.37 7.49 -6.65
CA ALA A 134 14.40 6.02 -6.58
C ALA A 134 15.52 5.43 -7.46
N ASP A 135 16.58 6.18 -7.71
CA ASP A 135 17.72 5.72 -8.49
C ASP A 135 18.34 4.46 -7.86
N GLY A 136 18.73 3.52 -8.71
CA GLY A 136 19.35 2.26 -8.28
C GLY A 136 18.38 1.18 -7.77
N ILE A 137 17.09 1.48 -7.62
CA ILE A 137 16.06 0.49 -7.32
C ILE A 137 15.48 -0.02 -8.65
N ASP A 138 15.24 -1.32 -8.76
CA ASP A 138 14.55 -1.87 -9.93
C ASP A 138 13.18 -1.17 -10.13
N PRO A 139 12.80 -0.76 -11.36
CA PRO A 139 11.57 0.00 -11.59
C PRO A 139 10.29 -0.67 -11.07
N GLN A 140 10.21 -2.00 -11.14
CA GLN A 140 9.05 -2.74 -10.63
C GLN A 140 9.02 -2.73 -9.09
N ALA A 141 10.20 -2.80 -8.46
CA ALA A 141 10.31 -2.64 -7.01
C ALA A 141 9.99 -1.20 -6.59
N ALA A 142 10.43 -0.20 -7.34
CA ALA A 142 10.18 1.20 -7.05
C ALA A 142 8.69 1.58 -7.15
N ALA A 143 7.92 0.94 -8.05
CA ALA A 143 6.46 1.08 -8.09
C ALA A 143 5.79 0.58 -6.79
N LEU A 144 6.40 -0.40 -6.11
CA LEU A 144 5.88 -0.96 -4.86
C LEU A 144 6.29 -0.15 -3.61
N ILE A 145 7.03 0.94 -3.76
CA ILE A 145 7.35 1.83 -2.62
C ILE A 145 6.05 2.33 -1.96
N GLU A 146 5.02 2.65 -2.74
CA GLU A 146 3.75 3.14 -2.20
C GLU A 146 3.07 2.12 -1.28
N PRO A 147 2.72 0.88 -1.68
CA PRO A 147 2.07 -0.07 -0.78
C PRO A 147 2.96 -0.46 0.42
N PHE A 148 4.28 -0.51 0.26
CA PHE A 148 5.17 -0.65 1.41
C PHE A 148 5.17 0.58 2.32
N ALA A 149 4.99 1.80 1.79
CA ALA A 149 4.90 3.01 2.60
C ALA A 149 3.63 3.04 3.46
N ILE A 150 2.47 2.57 2.94
CA ILE A 150 1.26 2.35 3.75
C ILE A 150 1.56 1.38 4.91
N SER A 151 2.27 0.30 4.62
CA SER A 151 2.66 -0.70 5.62
C SER A 151 3.64 -0.10 6.64
N ALA A 152 4.64 0.67 6.20
CA ALA A 152 5.58 1.38 7.07
C ALA A 152 4.87 2.38 7.99
N HIS A 153 3.85 3.07 7.46
CA HIS A 153 3.03 3.97 8.27
C HIS A 153 2.31 3.23 9.39
N ALA A 154 1.73 2.07 9.12
CA ALA A 154 1.07 1.24 10.13
C ALA A 154 2.05 0.75 11.21
N VAL A 155 3.23 0.28 10.82
CA VAL A 155 4.31 -0.14 11.73
C VAL A 155 4.76 1.04 12.62
N ARG A 156 4.94 2.22 12.04
CA ARG A 156 5.28 3.43 12.79
C ARG A 156 4.15 3.87 13.74
N ARG A 157 2.89 3.77 13.29
CA ARG A 157 1.71 4.02 14.15
C ARG A 157 1.66 3.09 15.36
N ALA A 158 2.02 1.83 15.18
CA ALA A 158 2.09 0.86 16.26
C ALA A 158 3.28 1.11 17.21
N ALA A 159 4.21 2.02 16.86
CA ALA A 159 5.44 2.30 17.60
C ALA A 159 6.20 1.02 17.96
N ILE A 160 6.43 0.17 16.97
CA ILE A 160 7.11 -1.12 17.15
C ILE A 160 8.58 -0.89 17.44
N ALA A 161 9.06 -1.50 18.51
CA ALA A 161 10.48 -1.52 18.91
C ALA A 161 11.12 -2.89 18.64
N PRO A 162 12.46 -2.95 18.50
CA PRO A 162 13.16 -4.22 18.36
C PRO A 162 12.84 -5.19 19.51
N GLY A 163 12.61 -6.46 19.18
CA GLY A 163 12.27 -7.51 20.13
C GLY A 163 10.80 -7.57 20.54
N GLU A 164 9.96 -6.60 20.16
CA GLU A 164 8.52 -6.66 20.44
C GLU A 164 7.82 -7.76 19.63
N GLN A 165 6.81 -8.36 20.25
CA GLN A 165 6.00 -9.45 19.71
C GLN A 165 4.85 -8.88 18.87
N VAL A 166 4.89 -9.09 17.57
CA VAL A 166 3.97 -8.51 16.58
C VAL A 166 3.19 -9.60 15.87
N LEU A 167 1.87 -9.52 15.92
CA LEU A 167 0.99 -10.32 15.07
C LEU A 167 0.47 -9.45 13.92
N VAL A 168 0.68 -9.89 12.69
CA VAL A 168 0.04 -9.32 11.50
C VAL A 168 -1.08 -10.24 11.05
N VAL A 169 -2.31 -9.72 11.00
CA VAL A 169 -3.49 -10.45 10.56
C VAL A 169 -3.82 -10.05 9.12
N GLY A 170 -3.78 -11.02 8.22
CA GLY A 170 -3.94 -10.86 6.79
C GLY A 170 -2.60 -10.79 6.05
N ALA A 171 -2.38 -11.71 5.10
CA ALA A 171 -1.21 -11.79 4.24
C ALA A 171 -1.51 -11.29 2.80
N GLY A 172 -2.31 -10.24 2.69
CA GLY A 172 -2.41 -9.43 1.48
C GLY A 172 -1.20 -8.50 1.34
N PRO A 173 -1.09 -7.70 0.26
CA PRO A 173 0.09 -6.84 0.02
C PRO A 173 0.47 -5.97 1.23
N ILE A 174 -0.52 -5.35 1.87
CA ILE A 174 -0.27 -4.47 3.02
C ILE A 174 0.19 -5.24 4.25
N GLY A 175 -0.40 -6.42 4.52
CA GLY A 175 0.04 -7.27 5.64
C GLY A 175 1.45 -7.83 5.41
N LEU A 176 1.77 -8.28 4.20
CA LEU A 176 3.12 -8.71 3.81
C LEU A 176 4.14 -7.58 4.01
N GLY A 177 3.82 -6.37 3.54
CA GLY A 177 4.66 -5.20 3.75
C GLY A 177 4.87 -4.87 5.23
N ALA A 178 3.79 -4.90 6.03
CA ALA A 178 3.88 -4.64 7.47
C ALA A 178 4.75 -5.69 8.20
N ALA A 179 4.58 -6.97 7.85
CA ALA A 179 5.39 -8.05 8.41
C ALA A 179 6.88 -7.92 8.04
N ALA A 180 7.17 -7.63 6.76
CA ALA A 180 8.54 -7.43 6.27
C ALA A 180 9.22 -6.23 6.97
N ILE A 181 8.53 -5.11 7.10
CA ILE A 181 9.07 -3.90 7.73
C ILE A 181 9.26 -4.11 9.24
N ALA A 182 8.29 -4.70 9.92
CA ALA A 182 8.41 -5.02 11.35
C ALA A 182 9.59 -5.98 11.62
N LYS A 183 9.80 -7.00 10.75
CA LYS A 183 10.97 -7.88 10.79
C LYS A 183 12.26 -7.09 10.59
N ALA A 184 12.31 -6.19 9.59
CA ALA A 184 13.47 -5.34 9.32
C ALA A 184 13.79 -4.39 10.48
N ASP A 185 12.78 -3.95 11.24
CA ASP A 185 12.91 -3.15 12.45
C ASP A 185 13.30 -3.98 13.70
N GLY A 186 13.48 -5.31 13.54
CA GLY A 186 13.96 -6.21 14.61
C GLY A 186 12.86 -6.79 15.51
N ALA A 187 11.58 -6.70 15.12
CA ALA A 187 10.48 -7.31 15.87
C ALA A 187 10.43 -8.83 15.70
N GLN A 188 9.83 -9.52 16.67
CA GLN A 188 9.43 -10.91 16.58
C GLN A 188 8.05 -10.98 15.95
N VAL A 189 7.99 -11.32 14.65
CA VAL A 189 6.77 -11.25 13.85
C VAL A 189 6.18 -12.63 13.61
N VAL A 190 4.86 -12.72 13.77
CA VAL A 190 4.03 -13.86 13.34
C VAL A 190 2.95 -13.32 12.42
N VAL A 191 2.63 -14.03 11.35
CA VAL A 191 1.56 -13.68 10.41
C VAL A 191 0.41 -14.67 10.53
N ALA A 192 -0.83 -14.22 10.40
CA ALA A 192 -2.01 -15.07 10.34
C ALA A 192 -2.81 -14.81 9.07
N ASP A 193 -3.12 -15.86 8.32
CA ASP A 193 -3.99 -15.81 7.14
C ASP A 193 -4.73 -17.13 6.94
N THR A 194 -5.98 -17.08 6.49
CA THR A 194 -6.80 -18.28 6.23
C THR A 194 -6.41 -19.00 4.94
N SER A 195 -5.78 -18.30 3.98
CA SER A 195 -5.37 -18.87 2.69
C SER A 195 -4.10 -19.69 2.80
N PRO A 196 -4.11 -21.00 2.49
CA PRO A 196 -2.89 -21.82 2.48
C PRO A 196 -1.81 -21.28 1.55
N ALA A 197 -2.19 -20.79 0.35
CA ALA A 197 -1.24 -20.23 -0.62
C ALA A 197 -0.55 -18.97 -0.10
N ARG A 198 -1.27 -18.10 0.62
CA ARG A 198 -0.68 -16.91 1.24
C ARG A 198 0.21 -17.27 2.42
N ARG A 199 -0.17 -18.27 3.22
CA ARG A 199 0.68 -18.77 4.30
C ARG A 199 2.00 -19.34 3.74
N GLU A 200 1.95 -20.10 2.65
CA GLU A 200 3.17 -20.59 1.98
C GLU A 200 4.03 -19.43 1.45
N HIS A 201 3.42 -18.39 0.88
CA HIS A 201 4.16 -17.20 0.42
C HIS A 201 4.88 -16.50 1.60
N VAL A 202 4.22 -16.35 2.75
CA VAL A 202 4.85 -15.80 3.97
C VAL A 202 6.04 -16.65 4.40
N ALA A 203 5.86 -17.96 4.49
CA ALA A 203 6.90 -18.88 4.96
C ALA A 203 8.13 -18.89 4.02
N THR A 204 7.90 -18.83 2.70
CA THR A 204 8.95 -18.93 1.69
C THR A 204 9.61 -17.61 1.32
N ARG A 205 8.86 -16.49 1.29
CA ARG A 205 9.37 -15.20 0.84
C ARG A 205 9.76 -14.27 1.97
N LEU A 206 9.05 -14.34 3.11
CA LEU A 206 9.36 -13.53 4.28
C LEU A 206 10.14 -14.32 5.35
N GLU A 207 10.14 -15.66 5.24
CA GLU A 207 10.78 -16.56 6.23
C GLU A 207 10.29 -16.23 7.66
N LEU A 208 8.97 -16.12 7.82
CA LEU A 208 8.30 -15.81 9.07
C LEU A 208 7.39 -16.96 9.51
N PRO A 209 7.20 -17.17 10.81
CA PRO A 209 6.15 -18.04 11.32
C PRO A 209 4.77 -17.56 10.85
N VAL A 210 3.94 -18.51 10.40
CA VAL A 210 2.61 -18.21 9.90
C VAL A 210 1.60 -19.22 10.46
N LEU A 211 0.43 -18.72 10.81
CA LEU A 211 -0.64 -19.50 11.45
C LEU A 211 -1.94 -19.41 10.65
N ASP A 212 -2.79 -20.43 10.81
CA ASP A 212 -4.15 -20.43 10.30
C ASP A 212 -5.10 -19.94 11.40
N PRO A 213 -5.71 -18.74 11.28
CA PRO A 213 -6.61 -18.22 12.30
C PRO A 213 -7.94 -18.97 12.38
N SER A 214 -8.22 -19.89 11.44
CA SER A 214 -9.39 -20.77 11.47
C SER A 214 -9.15 -22.11 12.19
N ALA A 215 -7.90 -22.39 12.59
CA ALA A 215 -7.58 -23.61 13.34
C ALA A 215 -8.18 -23.59 14.74
N GLU A 216 -8.69 -24.73 15.22
CA GLU A 216 -9.31 -24.84 16.55
C GLU A 216 -8.33 -24.48 17.69
N ASP A 217 -7.06 -24.78 17.51
CA ASP A 217 -5.97 -24.51 18.46
C ASP A 217 -5.17 -23.23 18.18
N PHE A 218 -5.72 -22.33 17.36
CA PHE A 218 -5.03 -21.09 16.94
C PHE A 218 -4.49 -20.26 18.13
N ASP A 219 -5.30 -20.09 19.20
CA ASP A 219 -4.85 -19.34 20.40
C ASP A 219 -3.62 -20.02 21.06
N ALA A 220 -3.64 -21.33 21.17
CA ALA A 220 -2.51 -22.08 21.73
C ALA A 220 -1.25 -21.97 20.85
N GLN A 221 -1.42 -22.08 19.52
CA GLN A 221 -0.31 -21.90 18.59
C GLN A 221 0.26 -20.49 18.66
N LEU A 222 -0.59 -19.45 18.68
CA LEU A 222 -0.16 -18.07 18.80
C LEU A 222 0.64 -17.81 20.09
N ARG A 223 0.14 -18.30 21.22
CA ARG A 223 0.84 -18.20 22.51
C ARG A 223 2.18 -18.92 22.49
N ALA A 224 2.26 -20.08 21.87
CA ALA A 224 3.51 -20.82 21.74
C ALA A 224 4.59 -20.00 20.99
N GLN A 225 4.18 -19.20 19.98
CA GLN A 225 5.11 -18.31 19.26
C GLN A 225 5.65 -17.18 20.17
N PHE A 226 4.90 -16.77 21.17
CA PHE A 226 5.22 -15.61 22.02
C PHE A 226 5.49 -15.98 23.48
N GLY A 227 6.02 -17.20 23.70
CA GLY A 227 6.45 -17.64 25.05
C GLY A 227 5.29 -17.77 26.06
N GLY A 228 4.11 -18.12 25.62
CA GLY A 228 2.89 -18.32 26.43
C GLY A 228 2.00 -17.08 26.51
N SER A 229 2.40 -15.96 25.91
CA SER A 229 1.63 -14.69 25.90
C SER A 229 0.89 -14.48 24.57
N LEU A 230 0.00 -13.50 24.53
CA LEU A 230 -0.54 -12.92 23.29
C LEU A 230 0.40 -11.82 22.75
N ALA A 231 0.09 -11.30 21.55
CA ALA A 231 0.90 -10.28 20.91
C ALA A 231 0.96 -8.96 21.68
N GLN A 232 2.10 -8.27 21.66
CA GLN A 232 2.23 -6.89 22.14
C GLN A 232 1.60 -5.89 21.19
N LYS A 233 1.75 -6.16 19.90
CA LYS A 233 1.22 -5.34 18.80
C LYS A 233 0.45 -6.24 17.85
N VAL A 234 -0.72 -5.80 17.44
CA VAL A 234 -1.50 -6.43 16.37
C VAL A 234 -1.70 -5.42 15.26
N ILE A 235 -1.34 -5.78 14.04
CA ILE A 235 -1.65 -5.01 12.84
C ILE A 235 -2.68 -5.82 12.04
N ASP A 236 -3.89 -5.30 11.90
CA ASP A 236 -4.91 -5.91 11.05
C ASP A 236 -4.89 -5.26 9.66
N ALA A 237 -4.63 -6.08 8.65
CA ALA A 237 -4.62 -5.72 7.24
C ALA A 237 -5.67 -6.49 6.43
N THR A 238 -6.69 -7.07 7.08
CA THR A 238 -7.67 -7.94 6.44
C THR A 238 -8.79 -7.19 5.74
N GLY A 239 -9.23 -6.05 6.30
CA GLY A 239 -10.49 -5.42 5.90
C GLY A 239 -11.71 -6.33 6.08
N ASN A 240 -11.60 -7.36 6.92
CA ASN A 240 -12.67 -8.30 7.23
C ASN A 240 -13.24 -7.99 8.61
N GLN A 241 -14.54 -7.72 8.67
CA GLN A 241 -15.22 -7.32 9.90
C GLN A 241 -15.01 -8.33 11.05
N HIS A 242 -15.12 -9.63 10.78
CA HIS A 242 -14.96 -10.64 11.81
C HIS A 242 -13.53 -10.68 12.38
N ALA A 243 -12.51 -10.64 11.50
CA ALA A 243 -11.13 -10.61 11.92
C ALA A 243 -10.81 -9.34 12.72
N MET A 244 -11.25 -8.17 12.23
CA MET A 244 -11.02 -6.88 12.90
C MET A 244 -11.71 -6.82 14.27
N ASN A 245 -12.93 -7.32 14.40
CA ASN A 245 -13.65 -7.38 15.68
C ASN A 245 -12.96 -8.31 16.69
N ASN A 246 -12.29 -9.37 16.21
CA ASN A 246 -11.61 -10.34 17.06
C ASN A 246 -10.24 -9.86 17.58
N THR A 247 -9.70 -8.77 17.09
CA THR A 247 -8.33 -8.32 17.45
C THR A 247 -8.11 -8.08 18.94
N VAL A 248 -9.16 -7.66 19.66
CA VAL A 248 -9.10 -7.47 21.13
C VAL A 248 -8.78 -8.78 21.88
N ASN A 249 -9.12 -9.94 21.30
CA ASN A 249 -8.81 -11.25 21.87
C ASN A 249 -7.38 -11.71 21.59
N LEU A 250 -6.72 -11.14 20.57
CA LEU A 250 -5.37 -11.50 20.12
C LEU A 250 -4.26 -10.68 20.77
N ILE A 251 -4.65 -9.61 21.47
CA ILE A 251 -3.72 -8.69 22.11
C ILE A 251 -3.56 -8.96 23.60
N ARG A 252 -2.34 -8.86 24.11
CA ARG A 252 -2.07 -8.95 25.54
C ARG A 252 -2.50 -7.68 26.27
N HIS A 253 -2.48 -7.73 27.63
CA HIS A 253 -2.66 -6.54 28.47
C HIS A 253 -1.62 -5.46 28.14
N GLY A 254 -2.06 -4.20 28.05
CA GLY A 254 -1.25 -3.04 27.68
C GLY A 254 -0.82 -3.00 26.22
N GLY A 255 -1.43 -3.84 25.34
CA GLY A 255 -1.04 -3.93 23.94
C GLY A 255 -1.71 -2.90 23.04
N THR A 256 -1.24 -2.84 21.79
CA THR A 256 -1.71 -1.89 20.76
C THR A 256 -2.22 -2.62 19.54
N VAL A 257 -3.40 -2.27 19.08
CA VAL A 257 -4.01 -2.74 17.82
C VAL A 257 -4.03 -1.60 16.81
N VAL A 258 -3.53 -1.85 15.60
CA VAL A 258 -3.59 -0.91 14.47
C VAL A 258 -4.41 -1.51 13.34
N PHE A 259 -5.46 -0.82 12.94
CA PHE A 259 -6.30 -1.17 11.79
C PHE A 259 -5.82 -0.45 10.55
N VAL A 260 -5.32 -1.19 9.57
CA VAL A 260 -4.96 -0.72 8.22
C VAL A 260 -6.02 -1.14 7.22
N GLY A 261 -6.58 -2.33 7.41
CA GLY A 261 -7.72 -2.82 6.64
C GLY A 261 -8.95 -1.94 6.84
N LEU A 262 -9.78 -1.86 5.81
CA LEU A 262 -11.01 -1.08 5.80
C LEU A 262 -12.16 -1.95 5.29
N PHE A 263 -13.29 -1.91 5.99
CA PHE A 263 -14.55 -2.53 5.56
C PHE A 263 -15.72 -1.53 5.70
N LYS A 264 -16.81 -1.81 5.00
CA LYS A 264 -18.05 -1.03 5.14
C LYS A 264 -18.84 -1.58 6.31
N GLY A 265 -18.86 -0.89 7.45
CA GLY A 265 -19.57 -1.32 8.65
C GLY A 265 -18.97 -0.72 9.91
N GLU A 266 -19.30 -1.30 11.04
CA GLU A 266 -18.90 -0.85 12.37
C GLU A 266 -18.00 -1.89 13.05
N LEU A 267 -16.97 -1.42 13.75
CA LEU A 267 -16.17 -2.26 14.64
C LEU A 267 -16.98 -2.57 15.90
N GLN A 268 -16.99 -3.84 16.30
CA GLN A 268 -17.70 -4.33 17.48
C GLN A 268 -16.77 -5.19 18.31
N PHE A 269 -16.57 -4.87 19.57
CA PHE A 269 -15.74 -5.61 20.50
C PHE A 269 -16.29 -5.55 21.93
N SER A 270 -15.83 -6.46 22.79
CA SER A 270 -16.20 -6.50 24.19
C SER A 270 -15.55 -5.34 24.95
N ASP A 271 -16.33 -4.38 25.42
CA ASP A 271 -15.83 -3.30 26.27
C ASP A 271 -15.13 -3.81 27.55
N PRO A 272 -15.66 -4.81 28.30
CA PRO A 272 -14.94 -5.36 29.44
C PRO A 272 -13.56 -5.94 29.11
N GLU A 273 -13.39 -6.59 27.94
CA GLU A 273 -12.08 -7.12 27.52
C GLU A 273 -11.13 -5.99 27.09
N PHE A 274 -11.63 -5.00 26.36
CA PHE A 274 -10.88 -3.83 25.96
C PHE A 274 -10.39 -3.04 27.19
N HIS A 275 -11.28 -2.76 28.13
CA HIS A 275 -10.98 -2.02 29.35
C HIS A 275 -10.01 -2.80 30.25
N LYS A 276 -10.28 -4.09 30.52
CA LYS A 276 -9.44 -4.94 31.38
C LYS A 276 -7.99 -5.01 30.89
N LYS A 277 -7.81 -5.05 29.58
CA LYS A 277 -6.49 -5.13 28.96
C LYS A 277 -5.81 -3.76 28.82
N GLU A 278 -6.49 -2.65 29.10
CA GLU A 278 -5.98 -1.30 28.83
C GLU A 278 -5.46 -1.17 27.38
N THR A 279 -6.27 -1.68 26.44
CA THR A 279 -5.90 -1.80 25.03
C THR A 279 -5.89 -0.44 24.35
N THR A 280 -4.86 -0.15 23.55
CA THR A 280 -4.87 0.98 22.63
C THR A 280 -5.32 0.50 21.24
N MET A 281 -6.35 1.12 20.67
CA MET A 281 -6.79 0.88 19.30
C MET A 281 -6.62 2.14 18.46
N MET A 282 -6.11 1.99 17.23
CA MET A 282 -5.91 3.12 16.33
C MET A 282 -6.05 2.73 14.85
N GLY A 283 -6.53 3.69 14.04
CA GLY A 283 -6.53 3.57 12.59
C GLY A 283 -5.18 3.98 11.99
N SER A 284 -4.85 3.39 10.85
CA SER A 284 -3.75 3.81 9.98
C SER A 284 -4.29 4.09 8.60
N ARG A 285 -3.93 5.23 8.00
CA ARG A 285 -4.42 5.66 6.69
C ARG A 285 -3.29 6.28 5.88
N ASN A 286 -3.21 5.89 4.59
CA ASN A 286 -2.23 6.44 3.65
C ASN A 286 -0.79 6.34 4.23
N ALA A 287 0.11 7.21 3.79
CA ALA A 287 1.46 7.30 4.30
C ALA A 287 1.97 8.75 4.21
N THR A 288 3.02 9.06 4.91
CA THR A 288 3.70 10.37 4.84
C THR A 288 5.00 10.26 4.06
N PRO A 289 5.58 11.36 3.57
CA PRO A 289 6.88 11.34 2.90
C PRO A 289 7.99 10.62 3.69
N GLU A 290 7.95 10.69 5.02
CA GLU A 290 8.88 9.97 5.91
C GLU A 290 8.78 8.45 5.74
N ASP A 291 7.56 7.91 5.61
CA ASP A 291 7.33 6.49 5.40
C ASP A 291 7.85 6.02 4.04
N PHE A 292 7.63 6.82 2.99
CA PHE A 292 8.18 6.60 1.66
C PHE A 292 9.72 6.59 1.67
N ALA A 293 10.34 7.57 2.33
CA ALA A 293 11.79 7.64 2.46
C ALA A 293 12.36 6.44 3.22
N LYS A 294 11.68 5.97 4.29
CA LYS A 294 12.06 4.75 5.00
C LYS A 294 12.06 3.53 4.08
N VAL A 295 11.00 3.36 3.30
CA VAL A 295 10.87 2.22 2.37
C VAL A 295 11.96 2.28 1.30
N GLY A 296 12.19 3.44 0.68
CA GLY A 296 13.26 3.62 -0.30
C GLY A 296 14.62 3.19 0.25
N ARG A 297 14.95 3.58 1.49
CA ARG A 297 16.19 3.12 2.16
C ARG A 297 16.23 1.61 2.36
N LEU A 298 15.15 1.02 2.88
CA LEU A 298 15.08 -0.43 3.14
C LEU A 298 15.23 -1.25 1.86
N MET A 299 14.68 -0.75 0.74
CA MET A 299 14.86 -1.36 -0.59
C MET A 299 16.30 -1.22 -1.10
N ALA A 300 16.89 -0.04 -0.98
CA ALA A 300 18.27 0.20 -1.37
C ALA A 300 19.28 -0.65 -0.55
N GLU A 301 18.95 -0.90 0.73
CA GLU A 301 19.72 -1.77 1.62
C GLU A 301 19.45 -3.28 1.40
N GLY A 302 18.52 -3.65 0.52
CA GLY A 302 18.11 -5.03 0.28
C GLY A 302 17.37 -5.70 1.44
N LYS A 303 16.89 -4.92 2.43
CA LYS A 303 16.10 -5.43 3.56
C LYS A 303 14.64 -5.69 3.18
N ILE A 304 14.15 -5.01 2.16
CA ILE A 304 12.86 -5.21 1.54
C ILE A 304 13.07 -5.40 0.04
N THR A 305 12.45 -6.43 -0.50
CA THR A 305 12.54 -6.78 -1.93
C THR A 305 11.14 -6.90 -2.54
N ALA A 306 11.04 -6.71 -3.84
CA ALA A 306 9.76 -6.76 -4.54
C ALA A 306 9.06 -8.13 -4.39
N ASP A 307 9.79 -9.22 -4.41
CA ASP A 307 9.27 -10.59 -4.34
C ASP A 307 8.62 -10.95 -2.99
N MET A 308 8.79 -10.10 -1.98
CA MET A 308 8.06 -10.24 -0.71
C MET A 308 6.54 -10.05 -0.90
N MET A 309 6.10 -9.32 -1.94
CA MET A 309 4.68 -9.20 -2.27
C MET A 309 4.36 -9.40 -3.76
N LEU A 310 5.28 -9.13 -4.68
CA LEU A 310 5.07 -9.19 -6.12
C LEU A 310 4.97 -10.63 -6.62
N THR A 311 3.82 -10.97 -7.20
CA THR A 311 3.56 -12.31 -7.74
C THR A 311 3.37 -12.32 -9.26
N HIS A 312 2.87 -11.23 -9.85
CA HIS A 312 2.50 -11.21 -11.27
C HIS A 312 2.97 -9.94 -11.97
N ARG A 313 3.23 -10.08 -13.27
CA ARG A 313 3.66 -8.99 -14.15
C ARG A 313 2.80 -8.94 -15.40
N TYR A 314 2.44 -7.75 -15.83
CA TYR A 314 1.55 -7.54 -16.97
C TYR A 314 2.11 -6.46 -17.90
N PRO A 315 2.06 -6.64 -19.22
CA PRO A 315 2.42 -5.56 -20.14
C PRO A 315 1.28 -4.54 -20.25
N PHE A 316 1.61 -3.25 -20.20
CA PHE A 316 0.62 -2.17 -20.34
C PHE A 316 -0.13 -2.25 -21.66
N ALA A 317 0.57 -2.56 -22.76
CA ALA A 317 0.01 -2.59 -24.11
C ALA A 317 -1.20 -3.53 -24.30
N THR A 318 -1.34 -4.56 -23.46
CA THR A 318 -2.43 -5.55 -23.56
C THR A 318 -3.39 -5.52 -22.36
N LEU A 319 -3.24 -4.52 -21.49
CA LEU A 319 -3.92 -4.52 -20.20
C LEU A 319 -5.46 -4.43 -20.33
N ALA A 320 -5.96 -3.64 -21.29
CA ALA A 320 -7.41 -3.50 -21.49
C ALA A 320 -8.10 -4.83 -21.78
N GLU A 321 -7.46 -5.67 -22.60
CA GLU A 321 -8.00 -6.96 -23.05
C GLU A 321 -7.83 -8.07 -22.02
N THR A 322 -6.84 -7.92 -21.14
CA THR A 322 -6.44 -9.01 -20.20
C THR A 322 -6.85 -8.74 -18.75
N TYR A 323 -7.21 -7.51 -18.40
CA TYR A 323 -7.42 -7.08 -17.01
C TYR A 323 -8.45 -7.93 -16.26
N GLU A 324 -9.60 -8.20 -16.88
CA GLU A 324 -10.64 -9.03 -16.23
C GLU A 324 -10.16 -10.47 -15.99
N ARG A 325 -9.52 -11.07 -17.01
CA ARG A 325 -9.05 -12.46 -16.94
C ARG A 325 -7.87 -12.60 -15.97
N ASP A 326 -6.85 -11.73 -16.11
CA ASP A 326 -5.55 -11.92 -15.50
C ASP A 326 -5.42 -11.23 -14.14
N VAL A 327 -6.21 -10.18 -13.89
CA VAL A 327 -6.21 -9.44 -12.63
C VAL A 327 -7.44 -9.77 -11.79
N ILE A 328 -8.65 -9.55 -12.33
CA ILE A 328 -9.88 -9.67 -11.55
C ILE A 328 -10.18 -11.12 -11.18
N ASN A 329 -10.05 -12.03 -12.14
CA ASN A 329 -10.39 -13.46 -11.96
C ASN A 329 -9.20 -14.32 -11.48
N ASN A 330 -8.04 -13.72 -11.25
CA ASN A 330 -6.85 -14.44 -10.79
C ASN A 330 -6.81 -14.55 -9.26
N ARG A 331 -7.11 -15.75 -8.76
CA ARG A 331 -7.10 -16.03 -7.30
C ARG A 331 -5.69 -16.15 -6.70
N GLU A 332 -4.68 -16.33 -7.53
CA GLU A 332 -3.27 -16.44 -7.10
C GLU A 332 -2.58 -15.06 -7.01
N LEU A 333 -3.25 -14.03 -7.53
CA LEU A 333 -2.72 -12.67 -7.49
C LEU A 333 -2.66 -12.14 -6.05
N ILE A 334 -1.46 -11.87 -5.57
CA ILE A 334 -1.25 -11.09 -4.35
C ILE A 334 -0.98 -9.64 -4.74
N LYS A 335 0.06 -9.39 -5.52
CA LYS A 335 0.40 -8.08 -6.09
C LYS A 335 0.85 -8.23 -7.54
N GLY A 336 0.27 -7.40 -8.40
CA GLY A 336 0.66 -7.27 -9.80
C GLY A 336 1.42 -5.97 -10.05
N VAL A 337 2.35 -6.00 -11.02
CA VAL A 337 3.00 -4.82 -11.56
C VAL A 337 2.82 -4.80 -13.07
N ILE A 338 2.47 -3.65 -13.61
CA ILE A 338 2.34 -3.38 -15.04
C ILE A 338 3.63 -2.71 -15.51
N THR A 339 4.16 -3.14 -16.65
CA THR A 339 5.39 -2.61 -17.27
C THR A 339 5.06 -1.94 -18.61
N PHE A 340 5.73 -0.81 -18.89
CA PHE A 340 5.54 0.03 -20.07
C PHE A 340 6.64 -0.19 -21.12
#